data_20b785ebb89b77412a2bba676428d7d9
#
_entry.id   20b785ebb89b77412a2bba676428d7d9
#
_cell.length_a   1.000
_cell.length_b   1.000
_cell.length_c   1.000
_cell.angle_alpha   90.00
_cell.angle_beta   90.00
_cell.angle_gamma   90.00
#
_symmetry.space_group_name_H-M   'P 1'
#
loop_
_entity.id
_entity.type
_entity.pdbx_description
1 polymer ?
#
loop_
_entity_poly.entity_id
_entity_poly.type
_entity_poly.pdbx_seq_one_letter_code
_entity_poly.pdbx_strand_id
1 'polypeptide(L)'
;MGTKVKETCTVLSQECIGKDIYSMWIQTKTIAGNARPGQFVSVYTQDGSKLLPRPISLCEIDKEKGAHRLVYRVTGPKTGTESFSRLHAGAQLELLGPLGNGFPLEEAAGRKVFLMGGGIGVPPMLETMKQLDAKKIAVLGYRDELFLNKEFEKNGEIGRASCRERV
;
A
#
# COMPACT_ATOMS: atom_id res chain seq x y z
N MET A 1 -20.77 5.50 2.06
CA MET A 1 -19.62 5.10 2.92
C MET A 1 -19.46 3.59 2.84
N GLY A 2 -18.28 3.10 2.45
CA GLY A 2 -18.01 1.65 2.42
C GLY A 2 -18.05 1.04 3.82
N THR A 3 -18.46 -0.23 3.91
CA THR A 3 -18.55 -0.96 5.19
C THR A 3 -17.13 -1.18 5.74
N LYS A 4 -16.86 -0.66 6.93
CA LYS A 4 -15.63 -0.90 7.67
C LYS A 4 -15.80 -2.18 8.48
N VAL A 5 -14.85 -3.11 8.34
CA VAL A 5 -14.91 -4.39 9.05
C VAL A 5 -13.57 -4.71 9.70
N LYS A 6 -13.63 -5.43 10.80
CA LYS A 6 -12.46 -6.09 11.38
C LYS A 6 -12.56 -7.57 11.02
N GLU A 7 -11.56 -8.11 10.34
CA GLU A 7 -11.57 -9.50 9.89
C GLU A 7 -10.20 -10.16 10.03
N THR A 8 -10.20 -11.47 10.25
CA THR A 8 -8.99 -12.29 10.20
C THR A 8 -8.70 -12.64 8.75
N CYS A 9 -7.50 -12.35 8.31
CA CYS A 9 -7.04 -12.43 6.92
C CYS A 9 -5.84 -13.35 6.82
N THR A 10 -5.60 -13.89 5.64
CA THR A 10 -4.49 -14.81 5.38
C THR A 10 -3.45 -14.17 4.47
N VAL A 11 -2.19 -14.21 4.86
CA VAL A 11 -1.07 -13.81 4.01
C VAL A 11 -0.94 -14.78 2.85
N LEU A 12 -1.02 -14.28 1.62
CA LEU A 12 -0.84 -15.08 0.40
C LEU A 12 0.64 -15.19 0.02
N SER A 13 1.35 -14.07 0.10
CA SER A 13 2.79 -14.02 -0.15
C SER A 13 3.40 -12.81 0.55
N GLN A 14 4.70 -12.90 0.83
CA GLN A 14 5.50 -11.77 1.29
C GLN A 14 6.90 -11.85 0.71
N GLU A 15 7.43 -10.70 0.31
CA GLU A 15 8.78 -10.55 -0.23
C GLU A 15 9.43 -9.25 0.25
N CYS A 16 10.73 -9.25 0.38
CA CYS A 16 11.53 -8.05 0.61
C CYS A 16 11.84 -7.43 -0.76
N ILE A 17 11.36 -6.21 -1.02
CA ILE A 17 11.51 -5.52 -2.32
C ILE A 17 12.50 -4.36 -2.27
N GLY A 18 13.13 -4.12 -1.15
CA GLY A 18 14.15 -3.10 -0.91
C GLY A 18 14.61 -3.13 0.53
N LYS A 19 15.62 -2.34 0.88
CA LYS A 19 16.14 -2.28 2.25
C LYS A 19 15.03 -1.92 3.25
N ASP A 20 14.71 -2.87 4.11
CA ASP A 20 13.65 -2.76 5.12
C ASP A 20 12.24 -2.52 4.53
N ILE A 21 12.04 -2.78 3.22
CA ILE A 21 10.75 -2.61 2.54
C ILE A 21 10.21 -3.97 2.13
N TYR A 22 9.01 -4.26 2.58
CA TYR A 22 8.31 -5.52 2.35
C TYR A 22 7.02 -5.30 1.59
N SER A 23 6.73 -6.23 0.70
CA SER A 23 5.50 -6.34 -0.08
C SER A 23 4.74 -7.58 0.38
N MET A 24 3.50 -7.41 0.81
CA MET A 24 2.66 -8.48 1.34
C MET A 24 1.31 -8.49 0.63
N TRP A 25 0.96 -9.61 0.01
CA TRP A 25 -0.39 -9.87 -0.48
C TRP A 25 -1.21 -10.58 0.57
N ILE A 26 -2.44 -10.10 0.78
CA ILE A 26 -3.34 -10.59 1.83
C ILE A 26 -4.70 -10.90 1.22
N GLN A 27 -5.20 -12.11 1.49
CA GLN A 27 -6.56 -12.53 1.20
C GLN A 27 -7.50 -11.96 2.26
N THR A 28 -8.54 -11.26 1.82
CA THR A 28 -9.58 -10.69 2.69
C THR A 28 -10.96 -11.10 2.20
N LYS A 29 -11.95 -11.14 3.09
CA LYS A 29 -13.33 -11.48 2.71
C LYS A 29 -14.09 -10.25 2.20
N THR A 30 -13.97 -9.16 2.92
CA THR A 30 -14.79 -7.96 2.73
C THR A 30 -13.97 -6.72 2.36
N ILE A 31 -12.77 -6.57 2.93
CA ILE A 31 -11.96 -5.35 2.81
C ILE A 31 -11.63 -5.05 1.35
N ALA A 32 -11.08 -6.01 0.60
CA ALA A 32 -10.67 -5.78 -0.79
C ALA A 32 -11.85 -5.41 -1.69
N GLY A 33 -13.01 -6.04 -1.52
CA GLY A 33 -14.22 -5.75 -2.30
C GLY A 33 -14.73 -4.31 -2.13
N ASN A 34 -14.56 -3.74 -0.93
CA ASN A 34 -15.03 -2.40 -0.58
C ASN A 34 -13.94 -1.31 -0.64
N ALA A 35 -12.70 -1.70 -0.88
CA ALA A 35 -11.57 -0.78 -0.90
C ALA A 35 -11.52 0.10 -2.14
N ARG A 36 -10.94 1.30 -1.97
CA ARG A 36 -10.70 2.29 -3.02
C ARG A 36 -9.25 2.78 -2.96
N PRO A 37 -8.68 3.25 -4.08
CA PRO A 37 -7.36 3.87 -4.10
C PRO A 37 -7.23 5.02 -3.09
N GLY A 38 -6.09 5.11 -2.42
CA GLY A 38 -5.83 6.11 -1.40
C GLY A 38 -6.33 5.75 0.00
N GLN A 39 -7.03 4.64 0.18
CA GLN A 39 -7.39 4.12 1.49
C GLN A 39 -6.26 3.30 2.12
N PHE A 40 -6.43 2.97 3.39
CA PHE A 40 -5.50 2.20 4.20
C PHE A 40 -6.23 1.16 5.06
N VAL A 41 -5.47 0.30 5.68
CA VAL A 41 -5.95 -0.65 6.70
C VAL A 41 -5.13 -0.50 7.97
N SER A 42 -5.74 -0.78 9.12
CA SER A 42 -5.03 -0.94 10.39
C SER A 42 -4.69 -2.42 10.59
N VAL A 43 -3.40 -2.73 10.65
CA VAL A 43 -2.88 -4.10 10.80
C VAL A 43 -2.53 -4.33 12.27
N TYR A 44 -3.16 -5.33 12.87
CA TYR A 44 -2.91 -5.70 14.26
C TYR A 44 -1.76 -6.70 14.34
N THR A 45 -0.90 -6.52 15.33
CA THR A 45 0.13 -7.52 15.65
C THR A 45 -0.49 -8.64 16.47
N GLN A 46 0.07 -9.85 16.38
CA GLN A 46 -0.28 -10.96 17.27
C GLN A 46 0.49 -10.90 18.61
N ASP A 47 1.36 -9.93 18.76
CA ASP A 47 2.16 -9.71 19.95
C ASP A 47 1.39 -8.82 20.95
N GLY A 48 0.92 -9.41 22.04
CA GLY A 48 0.14 -8.72 23.06
C GLY A 48 0.88 -7.56 23.75
N SER A 49 2.20 -7.43 23.57
CA SER A 49 2.98 -6.27 24.03
C SER A 49 2.85 -5.04 23.12
N LYS A 50 2.27 -5.21 21.91
CA LYS A 50 2.14 -4.17 20.87
C LYS A 50 0.65 -3.89 20.61
N LEU A 51 0.03 -3.17 21.51
CA LEU A 51 -1.42 -2.93 21.53
C LEU A 51 -1.93 -2.10 20.34
N LEU A 52 -1.12 -1.19 19.79
CA LEU A 52 -1.56 -0.31 18.73
C LEU A 52 -1.39 -0.96 17.36
N PRO A 53 -2.45 -0.96 16.52
CA PRO A 53 -2.33 -1.42 15.14
C PRO A 53 -1.48 -0.45 14.31
N ARG A 54 -0.98 -0.94 13.18
CA ARG A 54 -0.19 -0.14 12.23
C ARG A 54 -1.04 0.25 11.03
N PRO A 55 -1.26 1.55 10.78
CA PRO A 55 -1.92 2.00 9.57
C PRO A 55 -0.98 1.82 8.39
N ILE A 56 -1.44 1.07 7.38
CA ILE A 56 -0.68 0.81 6.15
C ILE A 56 -1.59 1.07 4.97
N SER A 57 -1.14 1.93 4.05
CA SER A 57 -1.87 2.26 2.83
C SER A 57 -1.97 1.07 1.89
N LEU A 58 -3.09 0.96 1.19
CA LEU A 58 -3.29 -0.02 0.14
C LEU A 58 -2.42 0.34 -1.07
N CYS A 59 -1.59 -0.60 -1.50
CA CYS A 59 -0.73 -0.45 -2.67
C CYS A 59 -1.44 -0.92 -3.94
N GLU A 60 -2.11 -2.06 -3.88
CA GLU A 60 -2.92 -2.63 -4.96
C GLU A 60 -4.15 -3.34 -4.39
N ILE A 61 -5.22 -3.38 -5.19
CA ILE A 61 -6.51 -3.97 -4.82
C ILE A 61 -6.96 -4.91 -5.93
N ASP A 62 -7.05 -6.20 -5.63
CA ASP A 62 -7.60 -7.21 -6.52
C ASP A 62 -8.97 -7.64 -6.00
N LYS A 63 -10.02 -6.99 -6.51
CA LYS A 63 -11.40 -7.26 -6.08
C LYS A 63 -11.90 -8.63 -6.53
N GLU A 64 -11.42 -9.13 -7.65
CA GLU A 64 -11.84 -10.41 -8.22
C GLU A 64 -11.32 -11.56 -7.35
N LYS A 65 -10.07 -11.48 -6.92
CA LYS A 65 -9.47 -12.46 -6.02
C LYS A 65 -9.79 -12.19 -4.55
N GLY A 66 -10.41 -11.06 -4.22
CA GLY A 66 -10.64 -10.65 -2.84
C GLY A 66 -9.32 -10.46 -2.07
N ALA A 67 -8.32 -9.86 -2.70
CA ALA A 67 -7.00 -9.66 -2.15
C ALA A 67 -6.53 -8.22 -2.28
N HIS A 68 -5.62 -7.79 -1.41
CA HIS A 68 -4.94 -6.52 -1.56
C HIS A 68 -3.46 -6.62 -1.18
N ARG A 69 -2.67 -5.70 -1.72
CA ARG A 69 -1.24 -5.62 -1.48
C ARG A 69 -0.93 -4.48 -0.52
N LEU A 70 -0.17 -4.79 0.50
CA LEU A 70 0.44 -3.81 1.41
C LEU A 70 1.92 -3.72 1.12
N VAL A 71 2.45 -2.50 1.06
CA VAL A 71 3.89 -2.27 1.02
C VAL A 71 4.25 -1.37 2.19
N TYR A 72 5.17 -1.81 3.02
CA TYR A 72 5.52 -1.15 4.26
C TYR A 72 7.02 -1.19 4.54
N ARG A 73 7.47 -0.26 5.36
CA ARG A 73 8.86 -0.22 5.85
C ARG A 73 8.93 -0.72 7.28
N VAL A 74 9.94 -1.54 7.57
CA VAL A 74 10.33 -1.87 8.94
C VAL A 74 11.02 -0.65 9.55
N THR A 75 10.47 -0.13 10.64
CA THR A 75 10.91 1.13 11.26
C THR A 75 11.93 0.93 12.38
N GLY A 76 12.36 -0.30 12.60
CA GLY A 76 13.37 -0.65 13.61
C GLY A 76 13.06 -1.94 14.36
N PRO A 77 13.97 -2.36 15.24
CA PRO A 77 13.81 -3.58 16.02
C PRO A 77 12.66 -3.44 17.03
N LYS A 78 12.02 -4.56 17.35
CA LYS A 78 10.90 -4.69 18.28
C LYS A 78 9.66 -3.86 17.91
N THR A 79 9.54 -3.42 16.65
CA THR A 79 8.35 -2.71 16.14
C THR A 79 7.29 -3.68 15.60
N GLY A 80 6.05 -3.21 15.43
CA GLY A 80 4.99 -4.00 14.80
C GLY A 80 5.32 -4.36 13.36
N THR A 81 5.95 -3.45 12.61
CA THR A 81 6.37 -3.70 11.22
C THR A 81 7.48 -4.74 11.14
N GLU A 82 8.36 -4.84 12.12
CA GLU A 82 9.32 -5.94 12.20
C GLU A 82 8.62 -7.29 12.44
N SER A 83 7.60 -7.32 13.29
CA SER A 83 6.81 -8.55 13.50
C SER A 83 6.14 -8.99 12.18
N PHE A 84 5.64 -8.04 11.38
CA PHE A 84 5.05 -8.36 10.08
C PHE A 84 6.07 -8.90 9.09
N SER A 85 7.31 -8.40 9.08
CA SER A 85 8.35 -8.86 8.14
C SER A 85 8.76 -10.33 8.32
N ARG A 86 8.39 -10.94 9.43
CA ARG A 86 8.61 -12.36 9.71
C ARG A 86 7.46 -13.27 9.29
N LEU A 87 6.35 -12.68 8.83
CA LEU A 87 5.21 -13.46 8.36
C LEU A 87 5.51 -14.11 7.01
N HIS A 88 4.85 -15.21 6.73
CA HIS A 88 4.98 -15.97 5.49
C HIS A 88 3.61 -16.41 5.00
N ALA A 89 3.55 -16.95 3.82
CA ALA A 89 2.30 -17.46 3.24
C ALA A 89 1.60 -18.43 4.20
N GLY A 90 0.30 -18.27 4.36
CA GLY A 90 -0.53 -19.02 5.30
C GLY A 90 -0.65 -18.41 6.71
N ALA A 91 0.21 -17.43 7.06
CA ALA A 91 0.08 -16.73 8.33
C ALA A 91 -1.24 -15.93 8.39
N GLN A 92 -1.78 -15.77 9.58
CA GLN A 92 -3.01 -15.01 9.79
C GLN A 92 -2.74 -13.67 10.43
N LEU A 93 -3.52 -12.68 10.06
CA LEU A 93 -3.50 -11.32 10.58
C LEU A 93 -4.92 -10.83 10.86
N GLU A 94 -5.06 -9.96 11.83
CA GLU A 94 -6.28 -9.17 11.99
C GLU A 94 -6.11 -7.81 11.30
N LEU A 95 -7.06 -7.46 10.45
CA LEU A 95 -7.13 -6.18 9.76
C LEU A 95 -8.44 -5.45 10.10
N LEU A 96 -8.36 -4.14 10.25
CA LEU A 96 -9.53 -3.26 10.29
C LEU A 96 -9.49 -2.37 9.05
N GLY A 97 -10.52 -2.41 8.22
CA GLY A 97 -10.60 -1.59 7.02
C GLY A 97 -11.85 -1.82 6.16
N PRO A 98 -11.89 -1.23 4.96
CA PRO A 98 -10.98 -0.18 4.52
C PRO A 98 -11.21 1.13 5.28
N LEU A 99 -10.15 1.90 5.51
CA LEU A 99 -10.18 3.16 6.26
C LEU A 99 -9.78 4.34 5.37
N GLY A 100 -10.21 5.54 5.74
CA GLY A 100 -10.00 6.76 4.95
C GLY A 100 -11.03 6.93 3.84
N ASN A 101 -10.97 8.07 3.15
CA ASN A 101 -11.97 8.45 2.14
C ASN A 101 -11.64 7.98 0.72
N GLY A 102 -10.36 7.63 0.45
CA GLY A 102 -9.88 7.41 -0.91
C GLY A 102 -9.60 8.70 -1.68
N PHE A 103 -9.07 8.56 -2.89
CA PHE A 103 -8.87 9.70 -3.78
C PHE A 103 -10.09 9.90 -4.70
N PRO A 104 -10.46 11.16 -5.02
CA PRO A 104 -11.59 11.48 -5.91
C PRO A 104 -11.20 11.29 -7.39
N LEU A 105 -11.13 10.05 -7.86
CA LEU A 105 -10.65 9.72 -9.21
C LEU A 105 -11.54 10.31 -10.31
N GLU A 106 -12.83 10.42 -10.06
CA GLU A 106 -13.83 10.92 -11.00
C GLU A 106 -13.59 12.39 -11.37
N GLU A 107 -13.06 13.17 -10.45
CA GLU A 107 -12.73 14.60 -10.68
C GLU A 107 -11.54 14.78 -11.62
N ALA A 108 -10.75 13.74 -11.81
CA ALA A 108 -9.54 13.74 -12.63
C ALA A 108 -9.79 13.31 -14.09
N ALA A 109 -10.99 12.81 -14.40
CA ALA A 109 -11.32 12.29 -15.73
C ALA A 109 -11.04 13.32 -16.83
N GLY A 110 -10.32 12.91 -17.88
CA GLY A 110 -9.95 13.74 -19.02
C GLY A 110 -8.89 14.82 -18.74
N ARG A 111 -8.35 14.89 -17.52
CA ARG A 111 -7.33 15.88 -17.12
C ARG A 111 -5.92 15.30 -17.22
N LYS A 112 -4.92 16.17 -17.11
CA LYS A 112 -3.53 15.79 -16.85
C LYS A 112 -3.30 15.77 -15.35
N VAL A 113 -2.88 14.62 -14.81
CA VAL A 113 -2.71 14.39 -13.38
C VAL A 113 -1.28 14.01 -13.04
N PHE A 114 -0.74 14.63 -12.02
CA PHE A 114 0.54 14.27 -11.44
C PHE A 114 0.30 13.52 -10.11
N LEU A 115 0.80 12.30 -10.02
CA LEU A 115 0.81 11.49 -8.81
C LEU A 115 2.18 11.60 -8.16
N MET A 116 2.26 12.25 -7.00
CA MET A 116 3.54 12.48 -6.32
C MET A 116 3.64 11.59 -5.08
N GLY A 117 4.67 10.76 -5.02
CA GLY A 117 4.96 9.90 -3.87
C GLY A 117 6.42 9.92 -3.50
N GLY A 118 6.72 10.01 -2.20
CA GLY A 118 8.08 9.95 -1.66
C GLY A 118 8.26 8.80 -0.67
N GLY A 119 9.32 8.00 -0.83
CA GLY A 119 9.61 6.87 0.05
C GLY A 119 8.41 5.91 0.18
N ILE A 120 7.97 5.64 1.41
CA ILE A 120 6.82 4.76 1.66
C ILE A 120 5.47 5.38 1.29
N GLY A 121 5.44 6.63 0.82
CA GLY A 121 4.26 7.24 0.18
C GLY A 121 4.10 6.89 -1.30
N VAL A 122 5.06 6.20 -1.91
CA VAL A 122 4.98 5.72 -3.31
C VAL A 122 3.92 4.62 -3.48
N PRO A 123 3.85 3.58 -2.64
CA PRO A 123 2.92 2.45 -2.83
C PRO A 123 1.46 2.83 -3.05
N PRO A 124 0.83 3.73 -2.27
CA PRO A 124 -0.58 4.08 -2.48
C PRO A 124 -0.87 4.78 -3.81
N MET A 125 0.15 5.33 -4.47
CA MET A 125 -0.01 5.94 -5.80
C MET A 125 -0.19 4.89 -6.91
N LEU A 126 0.23 3.64 -6.70
CA LEU A 126 0.17 2.61 -7.74
C LEU A 126 -1.27 2.25 -8.10
N GLU A 127 -2.11 1.90 -7.13
CA GLU A 127 -3.52 1.61 -7.39
C GLU A 127 -4.26 2.82 -7.95
N THR A 128 -3.94 4.01 -7.44
CA THR A 128 -4.48 5.27 -7.98
C THR A 128 -4.12 5.43 -9.45
N MET A 129 -2.86 5.19 -9.82
CA MET A 129 -2.41 5.28 -11.19
C MET A 129 -3.10 4.25 -12.09
N LYS A 130 -3.34 3.04 -11.61
CA LYS A 130 -4.03 1.97 -12.37
C LYS A 130 -5.47 2.33 -12.69
N GLN A 131 -6.21 2.86 -11.73
CA GLN A 131 -7.65 3.14 -11.86
C GLN A 131 -7.97 4.51 -12.46
N LEU A 132 -7.00 5.42 -12.52
CA LEU A 132 -7.22 6.78 -12.99
C LEU A 132 -7.45 6.82 -14.51
N ASP A 133 -8.59 7.35 -14.96
CA ASP A 133 -8.88 7.61 -16.37
C ASP A 133 -8.45 9.04 -16.75
N ALA A 134 -7.14 9.24 -16.90
CA ALA A 134 -6.54 10.54 -17.17
C ALA A 134 -5.16 10.39 -17.84
N LYS A 135 -4.66 11.47 -18.46
CA LYS A 135 -3.22 11.53 -18.78
C LYS A 135 -2.45 11.65 -17.47
N LYS A 136 -1.73 10.61 -17.09
CA LYS A 136 -1.13 10.46 -15.75
C LYS A 136 0.39 10.37 -15.81
N ILE A 137 1.03 11.09 -14.90
CA ILE A 137 2.48 11.10 -14.72
C ILE A 137 2.74 10.86 -13.23
N ALA A 138 3.46 9.78 -12.90
CA ALA A 138 3.91 9.56 -11.54
C ALA A 138 5.27 10.21 -11.31
N VAL A 139 5.39 11.02 -10.26
CA VAL A 139 6.65 11.61 -9.80
C VAL A 139 7.06 10.89 -8.52
N LEU A 140 8.07 10.03 -8.63
CA LEU A 140 8.48 9.12 -7.57
C LEU A 140 9.81 9.56 -6.98
N GLY A 141 9.82 9.84 -5.68
CA GLY A 141 10.99 10.22 -4.92
C GLY A 141 11.45 9.10 -4.00
N TYR A 142 12.75 8.78 -4.04
CA TYR A 142 13.34 7.73 -3.20
C TYR A 142 14.58 8.28 -2.50
N ARG A 143 14.81 7.79 -1.29
CA ARG A 143 15.99 8.16 -0.52
C ARG A 143 17.17 7.26 -0.84
N ASP A 144 16.95 5.96 -0.88
CA ASP A 144 18.00 4.95 -0.97
C ASP A 144 17.82 4.07 -2.21
N GLU A 145 16.79 3.25 -2.26
CA GLU A 145 16.53 2.26 -3.30
C GLU A 145 15.21 2.48 -4.02
N LEU A 146 15.18 2.13 -5.31
CA LEU A 146 13.98 2.18 -6.13
C LEU A 146 13.17 0.88 -5.93
N PHE A 147 11.87 1.01 -5.73
CA PHE A 147 10.94 -0.12 -5.67
C PHE A 147 9.64 0.22 -6.39
N LEU A 148 8.94 -0.77 -6.92
CA LEU A 148 7.70 -0.64 -7.71
C LEU A 148 7.83 0.12 -9.04
N ASN A 149 9.02 0.51 -9.48
CA ASN A 149 9.20 1.31 -10.68
C ASN A 149 8.64 0.63 -11.93
N LYS A 150 8.90 -0.68 -12.09
CA LYS A 150 8.42 -1.46 -13.24
C LYS A 150 6.88 -1.51 -13.28
N GLU A 151 6.25 -1.56 -12.14
CA GLU A 151 4.79 -1.53 -12.01
C GLU A 151 4.22 -0.18 -12.43
N PHE A 152 4.87 0.92 -12.04
CA PHE A 152 4.48 2.26 -12.47
C PHE A 152 4.70 2.46 -13.97
N GLU A 153 5.84 2.04 -14.53
CA GLU A 153 6.16 2.14 -15.96
C GLU A 153 5.13 1.45 -16.86
N LYS A 154 4.55 0.34 -16.39
CA LYS A 154 3.47 -0.37 -17.10
C LYS A 154 2.15 0.40 -17.13
N ASN A 155 1.94 1.34 -16.25
CA ASN A 155 0.67 2.03 -16.06
C ASN A 155 0.68 3.50 -16.51
N GLY A 156 1.81 4.04 -16.97
CA GLY A 156 1.90 5.41 -17.49
C GLY A 156 3.32 5.98 -17.44
N GLU A 157 3.43 7.29 -17.64
CA GLU A 157 4.70 7.99 -17.61
C GLU A 157 5.21 8.14 -16.16
N ILE A 158 6.51 7.98 -15.96
CA ILE A 158 7.15 8.25 -14.68
C ILE A 158 8.21 9.35 -14.80
N GLY A 159 8.15 10.32 -13.88
CA GLY A 159 9.22 11.25 -13.55
C GLY A 159 9.92 10.80 -12.27
N ARG A 160 11.21 11.06 -12.17
CA ARG A 160 11.99 10.74 -10.97
C ARG A 160 12.39 12.02 -10.26
N ALA A 161 12.15 12.09 -8.96
CA ALA A 161 12.67 13.13 -8.10
C ALA A 161 13.69 12.53 -7.13
N SER A 162 14.81 13.20 -6.92
CA SER A 162 15.78 12.82 -5.89
C SER A 162 15.31 13.42 -4.56
N CYS A 163 15.07 12.57 -3.55
CA CYS A 163 14.80 13.03 -2.18
C CYS A 163 16.09 13.44 -1.43
N ARG A 164 17.13 13.84 -2.14
CA ARG A 164 18.39 14.34 -1.58
C ARG A 164 18.42 15.87 -1.45
N GLU A 165 17.34 16.50 -1.12
CA GLU A 165 17.44 17.87 -0.65
C GLU A 165 17.82 17.87 0.83
N ARG A 166 19.02 18.32 1.08
CA ARG A 166 19.44 18.76 2.41
C ARG A 166 18.73 20.06 2.72
N VAL A 167 17.94 20.08 3.73
CA VAL A 167 17.60 21.31 4.43
C VAL A 167 18.80 21.70 5.27
#